data_d96d1815eaa48214300ef702cd6c8658
#
_entry.id   d96d1815eaa48214300ef702cd6c8658
#
_cell.length_a   1.000
_cell.length_b   1.000
_cell.length_c   1.000
_cell.angle_alpha   90.00
_cell.angle_beta   90.00
_cell.angle_gamma   90.00
#
_symmetry.space_group_name_H-M   'P 1'
#
loop_
_entity.id
_entity.type
_entity.pdbx_description
1 polymer ?
#
loop_
_entity_poly.entity_id
_entity_poly.type
_entity_poly.pdbx_seq_one_letter_code
_entity_poly.pdbx_strand_id
1 'polypeptide(L)'
;MAKLIMLISGLSAGLAVILGAFASHGLKKKISAEMISVFKTGVDYQFYHSFAMAFVGLSLMVGGADQSNLLTWAFICFGIGIIFFSGSLYLLALTQKKIFGPITPLGGLFFILGWVFFSLHWIN
;
A
#
# COMPACT_ATOMS: atom_id res chain seq x y z
N MET A 1 -8.40 17.16 -6.13
CA MET A 1 -7.68 15.85 -6.22
C MET A 1 -6.72 15.65 -5.05
N ALA A 2 -5.76 16.52 -4.78
CA ALA A 2 -4.78 16.38 -3.70
C ALA A 2 -5.37 16.11 -2.31
N LYS A 3 -6.40 16.85 -1.88
CA LYS A 3 -7.08 16.65 -0.59
C LYS A 3 -7.70 15.23 -0.47
N LEU A 4 -8.25 14.70 -1.55
CA LEU A 4 -8.81 13.34 -1.58
C LEU A 4 -7.70 12.28 -1.46
N ILE A 5 -6.58 12.47 -2.15
CA ILE A 5 -5.40 11.60 -2.04
C ILE A 5 -4.90 11.59 -0.59
N MET A 6 -4.77 12.76 0.04
CA MET A 6 -4.36 12.86 1.45
C MET A 6 -5.32 12.13 2.39
N LEU A 7 -6.63 12.27 2.17
CA LEU A 7 -7.64 11.56 2.97
C LEU A 7 -7.50 10.04 2.82
N ILE A 8 -7.44 9.55 1.58
CA ILE A 8 -7.28 8.10 1.30
C ILE A 8 -5.98 7.57 1.91
N SER A 9 -4.89 8.31 1.78
CA SER A 9 -3.59 7.94 2.36
C SER A 9 -3.66 7.82 3.88
N GLY A 10 -4.26 8.81 4.55
CA GLY A 10 -4.43 8.82 6.01
C GLY A 10 -5.31 7.66 6.49
N LEU A 11 -6.43 7.40 5.81
CA LEU A 11 -7.31 6.28 6.14
C LEU A 11 -6.61 4.93 5.94
N SER A 12 -5.85 4.78 4.86
CA SER A 12 -5.08 3.56 4.58
C SER A 12 -3.98 3.34 5.63
N ALA A 13 -3.25 4.39 6.02
CA ALA A 13 -2.24 4.31 7.07
C ALA A 13 -2.86 3.96 8.43
N GLY A 14 -3.97 4.59 8.79
CA GLY A 14 -4.72 4.28 10.02
C GLY A 14 -5.21 2.84 10.06
N LEU A 15 -5.74 2.34 8.93
CA LEU A 15 -6.13 0.94 8.80
C LEU A 15 -4.94 -0.01 8.98
N ALA A 16 -3.78 0.31 8.41
CA ALA A 16 -2.56 -0.49 8.60
C ALA A 16 -2.17 -0.59 10.08
N VAL A 17 -2.28 0.50 10.85
CA VAL A 17 -2.03 0.47 12.30
C VAL A 17 -3.00 -0.46 13.02
N ILE A 18 -4.30 -0.40 12.69
CA ILE A 18 -5.33 -1.28 13.27
C ILE A 18 -5.02 -2.74 12.95
N LEU A 19 -4.70 -3.05 11.69
CA LEU A 19 -4.35 -4.40 11.26
C LEU A 19 -3.06 -4.91 11.91
N GLY A 20 -2.08 -4.04 12.12
CA GLY A 20 -0.85 -4.37 12.83
C GLY A 20 -1.08 -4.72 14.30
N ALA A 21 -1.93 -3.95 14.98
CA ALA A 21 -2.36 -4.26 16.35
C ALA A 21 -3.14 -5.59 16.41
N PHE A 22 -4.03 -5.83 15.45
CA PHE A 22 -4.76 -7.08 15.33
C PHE A 22 -3.83 -8.28 15.11
N ALA A 23 -2.82 -8.15 14.24
CA ALA A 23 -1.81 -9.19 14.03
C ALA A 23 -1.05 -9.54 15.31
N SER A 24 -0.75 -8.53 16.11
CA SER A 24 0.06 -8.72 17.34
C SER A 24 -0.73 -9.32 18.51
N HIS A 25 -2.03 -9.09 18.57
CA HIS A 25 -2.88 -9.49 19.69
C HIS A 25 -3.94 -10.51 19.29
N GLY A 26 -4.73 -10.24 18.24
CA GLY A 26 -5.88 -11.05 17.84
C GLY A 26 -5.52 -12.35 17.13
N LEU A 27 -4.43 -12.36 16.36
CA LEU A 27 -4.05 -13.52 15.53
C LEU A 27 -3.11 -14.50 16.23
N LYS A 28 -2.41 -14.10 17.29
CA LYS A 28 -1.39 -14.94 17.97
C LYS A 28 -1.86 -16.34 18.37
N LYS A 29 -3.15 -16.50 18.67
CA LYS A 29 -3.73 -17.78 19.09
C LYS A 29 -4.51 -18.49 17.99
N LYS A 30 -4.61 -17.88 16.80
CA LYS A 30 -5.51 -18.35 15.73
C LYS A 30 -4.78 -18.90 14.51
N ILE A 31 -3.58 -18.40 14.23
CA ILE A 31 -2.77 -18.81 13.08
C ILE A 31 -1.32 -19.01 13.51
N SER A 32 -0.52 -19.70 12.65
CA SER A 32 0.88 -19.97 12.93
C SER A 32 1.75 -18.70 12.97
N ALA A 33 2.90 -18.76 13.63
CA ALA A 33 3.86 -17.65 13.67
C ALA A 33 4.32 -17.24 12.26
N GLU A 34 4.45 -18.19 11.34
CA GLU A 34 4.76 -17.94 9.93
C GLU A 34 3.66 -17.11 9.27
N MET A 35 2.40 -17.47 9.45
CA MET A 35 1.27 -16.72 8.87
C MET A 35 1.10 -15.33 9.52
N ILE A 36 1.44 -15.17 10.79
CA ILE A 36 1.51 -13.85 11.43
C ILE A 36 2.58 -12.99 10.75
N SER A 37 3.75 -13.56 10.44
CA SER A 37 4.82 -12.85 9.73
C SER A 37 4.36 -12.42 8.34
N VAL A 38 3.68 -13.30 7.59
CA VAL A 38 3.08 -12.98 6.27
C VAL A 38 2.08 -11.83 6.38
N PHE A 39 1.19 -11.87 7.37
CA PHE A 39 0.21 -10.82 7.60
C PHE A 39 0.90 -9.47 7.92
N LYS A 40 1.91 -9.49 8.79
CA LYS A 40 2.69 -8.29 9.14
C LYS A 40 3.42 -7.70 7.95
N THR A 41 3.97 -8.52 7.05
CA THR A 41 4.53 -8.01 5.79
C THR A 41 3.49 -7.24 4.99
N GLY A 42 2.25 -7.72 4.91
CA GLY A 42 1.15 -6.99 4.29
C GLY A 42 0.89 -5.64 4.96
N VAL A 43 0.90 -5.59 6.29
CA VAL A 43 0.72 -4.35 7.09
C VAL A 43 1.83 -3.35 6.80
N ASP A 44 3.08 -3.80 6.82
CA ASP A 44 4.25 -2.93 6.61
C ASP A 44 4.22 -2.28 5.22
N TYR A 45 3.95 -3.07 4.19
CA TYR A 45 3.88 -2.57 2.81
C TYR A 45 2.68 -1.65 2.59
N GLN A 46 1.53 -1.92 3.19
CA GLN A 46 0.39 -1.00 3.20
C GLN A 46 0.78 0.32 3.86
N PHE A 47 1.45 0.27 5.01
CA PHE A 47 1.86 1.47 5.74
C PHE A 47 2.85 2.30 4.93
N TYR A 48 3.93 1.69 4.41
CA TYR A 48 4.93 2.38 3.59
C TYR A 48 4.31 3.06 2.36
N HIS A 49 3.43 2.36 1.65
CA HIS A 49 2.84 2.90 0.42
C HIS A 49 1.67 3.85 0.68
N SER A 50 1.06 3.82 1.87
CA SER A 50 0.17 4.88 2.33
C SER A 50 0.92 6.20 2.50
N PHE A 51 2.14 6.18 3.04
CA PHE A 51 3.01 7.35 3.08
C PHE A 51 3.45 7.80 1.67
N ALA A 52 3.79 6.86 0.79
CA ALA A 52 4.10 7.20 -0.60
C ALA A 52 2.93 7.92 -1.27
N MET A 53 1.68 7.48 -1.06
CA MET A 53 0.48 8.17 -1.54
C MET A 53 0.33 9.57 -0.90
N ALA A 54 0.63 9.71 0.38
CA ALA A 54 0.60 11.01 1.06
C ALA A 54 1.65 11.97 0.47
N PHE A 55 2.86 11.50 0.15
CA PHE A 55 3.86 12.29 -0.56
C PHE A 55 3.38 12.75 -1.94
N VAL A 56 2.68 11.89 -2.69
CA VAL A 56 2.04 12.29 -3.96
C VAL A 56 1.03 13.41 -3.72
N GLY A 57 0.16 13.25 -2.72
CA GLY A 57 -0.84 14.27 -2.36
C GLY A 57 -0.20 15.61 -1.99
N LEU A 58 0.88 15.57 -1.20
CA LEU A 58 1.63 16.76 -0.80
C LEU A 58 2.31 17.43 -2.02
N SER A 59 2.93 16.64 -2.90
CA SER A 59 3.55 17.15 -4.14
C SER A 59 2.54 17.88 -5.02
N LEU A 60 1.32 17.34 -5.15
CA LEU A 60 0.23 17.99 -5.89
C LEU A 60 -0.28 19.27 -5.20
N MET A 61 -0.15 19.39 -3.88
CA MET A 61 -0.53 20.61 -3.15
C MET A 61 0.51 21.74 -3.33
N VAL A 62 1.78 21.38 -3.39
CA VAL A 62 2.91 22.34 -3.48
C VAL A 62 3.18 22.74 -4.93
N GLY A 63 3.04 21.82 -5.88
CA GLY A 63 3.37 22.03 -7.29
C GLY A 63 2.41 22.92 -8.09
N GLY A 64 1.32 23.39 -7.50
CA GLY A 64 0.38 24.31 -8.15
C GLY A 64 -0.43 23.71 -9.29
N ALA A 65 -0.72 24.50 -10.35
CA ALA A 65 -1.62 24.12 -11.44
C ALA A 65 -1.03 23.11 -12.43
N ASP A 66 0.28 22.97 -12.49
CA ASP A 66 0.97 21.97 -13.36
C ASP A 66 0.91 20.58 -12.72
N GLN A 67 -0.29 19.99 -12.73
CA GLN A 67 -0.52 18.65 -12.22
C GLN A 67 0.01 17.61 -13.22
N SER A 68 1.21 17.10 -12.94
CA SER A 68 1.78 16.02 -13.73
C SER A 68 0.89 14.77 -13.66
N ASN A 69 0.51 14.25 -14.83
CA ASN A 69 -0.17 12.96 -14.93
C ASN A 69 0.62 11.84 -14.26
N LEU A 70 1.95 11.98 -14.16
CA LEU A 70 2.84 11.01 -13.52
C LEU A 70 2.52 10.84 -12.03
N LEU A 71 2.24 11.92 -11.30
CA LEU A 71 1.82 11.83 -9.88
C LEU A 71 0.48 11.12 -9.73
N THR A 72 -0.45 11.35 -10.66
CA THR A 72 -1.74 10.64 -10.66
C THR A 72 -1.54 9.14 -10.89
N TRP A 73 -0.70 8.77 -11.85
CA TRP A 73 -0.37 7.36 -12.11
C TRP A 73 0.38 6.73 -10.94
N ALA A 74 1.30 7.46 -10.29
CA ALA A 74 1.98 6.98 -9.10
C ALA A 74 0.98 6.64 -7.98
N PHE A 75 0.02 7.53 -7.69
CA PHE A 75 -1.03 7.29 -6.71
C PHE A 75 -1.87 6.06 -7.05
N ILE A 76 -2.32 5.93 -8.30
CA ILE A 76 -3.12 4.78 -8.76
C ILE A 76 -2.33 3.48 -8.58
N CYS A 77 -1.06 3.47 -8.99
CA CYS A 77 -0.19 2.30 -8.87
C CYS A 77 0.02 1.90 -7.40
N PHE A 78 0.29 2.85 -6.51
CA PHE A 78 0.41 2.56 -5.08
C PHE A 78 -0.88 1.99 -4.49
N GLY A 79 -2.04 2.55 -4.85
CA GLY A 79 -3.34 2.05 -4.40
C GLY A 79 -3.62 0.61 -4.87
N ILE A 80 -3.42 0.34 -6.16
CA ILE A 80 -3.55 -1.02 -6.74
C ILE A 80 -2.54 -1.96 -6.08
N GLY A 81 -1.30 -1.51 -5.88
CA GLY A 81 -0.26 -2.27 -5.19
C GLY A 81 -0.69 -2.69 -3.78
N ILE A 82 -1.26 -1.78 -2.99
CA ILE A 82 -1.77 -2.12 -1.65
C ILE A 82 -2.85 -3.20 -1.73
N ILE A 83 -3.80 -3.08 -2.66
CA ILE A 83 -4.89 -4.06 -2.81
C ILE A 83 -4.33 -5.44 -3.16
N PHE A 84 -3.47 -5.54 -4.18
CA PHE A 84 -2.96 -6.82 -4.65
C PHE A 84 -1.83 -7.38 -3.79
N PHE A 85 -0.93 -6.56 -3.26
CA PHE A 85 0.16 -7.02 -2.41
C PHE A 85 -0.32 -7.29 -0.98
N SER A 86 -0.72 -6.24 -0.27
CA SER A 86 -1.10 -6.36 1.14
C SER A 86 -2.40 -7.17 1.29
N GLY A 87 -3.39 -6.93 0.45
CA GLY A 87 -4.65 -7.66 0.45
C GLY A 87 -4.46 -9.16 0.22
N SER A 88 -3.61 -9.58 -0.74
CA SER A 88 -3.32 -11.00 -0.98
C SER A 88 -2.60 -11.65 0.21
N LEU A 89 -1.68 -10.94 0.87
CA LEU A 89 -0.99 -11.45 2.06
C LEU A 89 -1.95 -11.60 3.26
N TYR A 90 -2.90 -10.68 3.43
CA TYR A 90 -3.95 -10.83 4.45
C TYR A 90 -4.80 -12.06 4.19
N LEU A 91 -5.26 -12.24 2.95
CA LEU A 91 -6.08 -13.39 2.57
C LEU A 91 -5.30 -14.69 2.68
N LEU A 92 -4.02 -14.71 2.26
CA LEU A 92 -3.15 -15.88 2.41
C LEU A 92 -2.98 -16.25 3.88
N ALA A 93 -2.68 -15.29 4.74
CA ALA A 93 -2.46 -15.54 6.16
C ALA A 93 -3.71 -16.03 6.88
N LEU A 94 -4.88 -15.47 6.57
CA LEU A 94 -6.14 -15.81 7.24
C LEU A 94 -6.78 -17.08 6.70
N THR A 95 -6.67 -17.35 5.39
CA THR A 95 -7.33 -18.49 4.74
C THR A 95 -6.40 -19.68 4.49
N GLN A 96 -5.08 -19.45 4.50
CA GLN A 96 -4.02 -20.40 4.14
C GLN A 96 -4.16 -20.98 2.71
N LYS A 97 -4.96 -20.30 1.86
CA LYS A 97 -5.17 -20.72 0.47
C LYS A 97 -4.01 -20.23 -0.40
N LYS A 98 -3.22 -21.16 -0.92
CA LYS A 98 -2.04 -20.88 -1.75
C LYS A 98 -2.33 -20.06 -3.03
N ILE A 99 -3.59 -19.99 -3.47
CA ILE A 99 -4.00 -19.23 -4.66
C ILE A 99 -3.70 -17.73 -4.53
N PHE A 100 -3.62 -17.20 -3.30
CA PHE A 100 -3.32 -15.79 -3.06
C PHE A 100 -1.83 -15.45 -3.20
N GLY A 101 -0.92 -16.45 -3.09
CA GLY A 101 0.52 -16.25 -3.21
C GLY A 101 0.95 -15.62 -4.54
N PRO A 102 0.54 -16.14 -5.71
CA PRO A 102 0.89 -15.59 -7.01
C PRO A 102 0.37 -14.18 -7.28
N ILE A 103 -0.62 -13.69 -6.52
CA ILE A 103 -1.19 -12.33 -6.66
C ILE A 103 -0.24 -11.29 -6.05
N THR A 104 0.47 -11.64 -4.98
CA THR A 104 1.39 -10.74 -4.28
C THR A 104 2.47 -10.14 -5.19
N PRO A 105 3.18 -10.88 -6.06
CA PRO A 105 4.16 -10.30 -6.98
C PRO A 105 3.57 -9.26 -7.94
N LEU A 106 2.32 -9.42 -8.37
CA LEU A 106 1.64 -8.42 -9.21
C LEU A 106 1.49 -7.09 -8.45
N GLY A 107 1.09 -7.15 -7.17
CA GLY A 107 1.05 -5.97 -6.31
C GLY A 107 2.42 -5.31 -6.15
N GLY A 108 3.49 -6.13 -5.99
CA GLY A 108 4.86 -5.65 -5.93
C GLY A 108 5.29 -4.89 -7.21
N LEU A 109 4.89 -5.40 -8.39
CA LEU A 109 5.15 -4.72 -9.66
C LEU A 109 4.46 -3.34 -9.72
N PHE A 110 3.22 -3.23 -9.24
CA PHE A 110 2.54 -1.93 -9.16
C PHE A 110 3.25 -0.97 -8.21
N PHE A 111 3.77 -1.41 -7.09
CA PHE A 111 4.59 -0.57 -6.22
C PHE A 111 5.83 -0.03 -6.95
N ILE A 112 6.56 -0.89 -7.67
CA ILE A 112 7.72 -0.48 -8.45
C ILE A 112 7.33 0.57 -9.50
N LEU A 113 6.25 0.33 -10.26
CA LEU A 113 5.75 1.29 -11.24
C LEU A 113 5.36 2.63 -10.60
N GLY A 114 4.73 2.59 -9.42
CA GLY A 114 4.37 3.78 -8.65
C GLY A 114 5.61 4.63 -8.31
N TRP A 115 6.68 3.99 -7.83
CA TRP A 115 7.94 4.66 -7.55
C TRP A 115 8.63 5.19 -8.81
N VAL A 116 8.55 4.48 -9.93
CA VAL A 116 9.07 4.96 -11.22
C VAL A 116 8.34 6.22 -11.65
N PHE A 117 7.00 6.22 -11.66
CA PHE A 117 6.22 7.41 -12.02
C PHE A 117 6.48 8.58 -11.08
N PHE A 118 6.56 8.32 -9.78
CA PHE A 118 6.88 9.35 -8.79
C PHE A 118 8.26 9.97 -9.06
N SER A 119 9.27 9.14 -9.32
CA SER A 119 10.63 9.60 -9.61
C SER A 119 10.72 10.39 -10.91
N LEU A 120 10.05 9.92 -11.97
CA LEU A 120 10.04 10.60 -13.27
C LEU A 120 9.41 11.99 -13.20
N HIS A 121 8.49 12.25 -12.29
CA HIS A 121 7.92 13.57 -12.08
C HIS A 121 8.98 14.62 -11.70
N TRP A 122 10.02 14.23 -10.96
CA TRP A 122 11.02 15.15 -10.44
C TRP A 122 12.20 15.42 -11.40
N ILE A 123 12.27 14.69 -12.49
CA ILE A 123 13.34 14.84 -13.49
C ILE A 123 12.85 15.39 -14.84
N ASN A 124 11.54 15.58 -15.01
CA ASN A 124 10.92 16.23 -16.16
C ASN A 124 10.41 17.62 -15.78
#